data_83f2952cd27eae24abd0ff6b0c5ad17a
#
_entry.id   83f2952cd27eae24abd0ff6b0c5ad17a
#
_cell.length_a   1.000
_cell.length_b   1.000
_cell.length_c   1.000
_cell.angle_alpha   90.00
_cell.angle_beta   90.00
_cell.angle_gamma   90.00
#
_symmetry.space_group_name_H-M   'P 1'
#
loop_
_entity.id
_entity.type
_entity.pdbx_description
1 polymer ?
#
loop_
_entity_poly.entity_id
_entity_poly.type
_entity_poly.pdbx_seq_one_letter_code
_entity_poly.pdbx_strand_id
1 'polypeptide(L)'
;MLPLTTRASLRPFTRPARLLAAALFAAVLLAAGCLGSAKTRYFLLSPTATTMAGATTPAAEPVVIRNCQLPDYLNRTEMIMRKGQNEVVIRDFDSWAQAPEKMIRLILRENLARILGAENIAADKSPQSRSGNLLIDYEFRQLDPTTDGLLAVNVDCRLHALATKTDAIHNLAFTIPLAGKDGADIATAVNQALARIAEETAMMLK
;
A
#
# COMPACT_ATOMS: atom_id res chain seq x y z
N MET A 1 74.79 -39.22 -32.05
CA MET A 1 74.03 -37.95 -32.00
C MET A 1 72.77 -38.18 -31.19
N LEU A 2 72.78 -37.81 -29.89
CA LEU A 2 71.60 -37.90 -29.01
C LEU A 2 71.08 -36.49 -28.82
N PRO A 3 69.73 -36.23 -28.86
CA PRO A 3 69.16 -34.95 -28.55
C PRO A 3 69.00 -34.80 -27.04
N LEU A 4 69.43 -33.63 -26.54
CA LEU A 4 69.24 -33.16 -25.16
C LEU A 4 67.75 -32.79 -24.96
N THR A 5 67.03 -33.56 -24.16
CA THR A 5 65.71 -33.21 -23.67
C THR A 5 65.81 -32.25 -22.49
N THR A 6 65.52 -30.97 -22.68
CA THR A 6 65.46 -29.97 -21.65
C THR A 6 64.20 -30.18 -20.82
N ARG A 7 64.30 -30.74 -19.62
CA ARG A 7 63.22 -30.82 -18.64
C ARG A 7 63.00 -29.41 -18.02
N ALA A 8 61.90 -28.75 -18.36
CA ALA A 8 61.44 -27.58 -17.66
C ALA A 8 61.03 -27.95 -16.22
N SER A 9 61.82 -27.52 -15.26
CA SER A 9 61.55 -27.67 -13.83
C SER A 9 60.50 -26.67 -13.39
N LEU A 10 59.27 -27.13 -13.21
CA LEU A 10 58.22 -26.34 -12.54
C LEU A 10 58.60 -26.22 -11.06
N ARG A 11 59.12 -25.06 -10.66
CA ARG A 11 59.42 -24.76 -9.27
C ARG A 11 58.14 -24.78 -8.44
N PRO A 12 58.07 -25.53 -7.30
CA PRO A 12 56.90 -25.53 -6.46
C PRO A 12 56.68 -24.13 -5.86
N PHE A 13 55.49 -23.61 -6.02
CA PHE A 13 55.04 -22.31 -5.46
C PHE A 13 55.32 -22.32 -3.96
N THR A 14 56.19 -21.42 -3.48
CA THR A 14 56.63 -21.39 -2.07
C THR A 14 55.44 -21.10 -1.15
N ARG A 15 55.46 -21.71 0.06
CA ARG A 15 54.40 -21.57 1.09
C ARG A 15 53.89 -20.14 1.32
N PRO A 16 54.76 -19.06 1.34
CA PRO A 16 54.30 -17.67 1.52
C PRO A 16 53.45 -17.16 0.36
N ALA A 17 53.72 -17.57 -0.89
CA ALA A 17 52.92 -17.15 -2.04
C ALA A 17 51.50 -17.75 -2.03
N ARG A 18 51.30 -18.94 -1.50
CA ARG A 18 49.95 -19.54 -1.33
C ARG A 18 49.17 -18.87 -0.23
N LEU A 19 49.83 -18.45 0.85
CA LEU A 19 49.19 -17.70 1.93
C LEU A 19 48.76 -16.29 1.48
N LEU A 20 49.59 -15.61 0.68
CA LEU A 20 49.28 -14.33 0.09
C LEU A 20 48.13 -14.44 -0.90
N ALA A 21 48.09 -15.44 -1.76
CA ALA A 21 46.98 -15.68 -2.68
C ALA A 21 45.65 -15.97 -1.95
N ALA A 22 45.72 -16.79 -0.87
CA ALA A 22 44.56 -17.08 -0.04
C ALA A 22 44.04 -15.81 0.69
N ALA A 23 44.95 -14.99 1.22
CA ALA A 23 44.57 -13.73 1.86
C ALA A 23 43.95 -12.72 0.88
N LEU A 24 44.48 -12.62 -0.35
CA LEU A 24 43.95 -11.76 -1.39
C LEU A 24 42.56 -12.22 -1.85
N PHE A 25 42.38 -13.55 -1.99
CA PHE A 25 41.08 -14.13 -2.35
C PHE A 25 40.04 -13.93 -1.24
N ALA A 26 40.44 -14.08 0.02
CA ALA A 26 39.56 -13.78 1.16
C ALA A 26 39.18 -12.27 1.24
N ALA A 27 40.14 -11.38 0.96
CA ALA A 27 39.88 -9.94 0.91
C ALA A 27 38.89 -9.55 -0.23
N VAL A 28 39.02 -10.20 -1.40
CA VAL A 28 38.09 -9.98 -2.53
C VAL A 28 36.68 -10.50 -2.19
N LEU A 29 36.57 -11.66 -1.49
CA LEU A 29 35.27 -12.18 -1.05
C LEU A 29 34.60 -11.27 0.01
N LEU A 30 35.39 -10.70 0.93
CA LEU A 30 34.91 -9.75 1.92
C LEU A 30 34.48 -8.42 1.29
N ALA A 31 35.19 -7.94 0.26
CA ALA A 31 34.84 -6.72 -0.47
C ALA A 31 33.57 -6.91 -1.35
N ALA A 32 33.31 -8.11 -1.87
CA ALA A 32 32.12 -8.42 -2.63
C ALA A 32 30.84 -8.44 -1.78
N GLY A 33 30.95 -8.66 -0.47
CA GLY A 33 29.81 -8.65 0.47
C GLY A 33 29.19 -7.27 0.72
N CYS A 34 29.82 -6.17 0.32
CA CYS A 34 29.33 -4.80 0.52
C CYS A 34 28.56 -4.23 -0.68
N LEU A 35 28.19 -5.02 -1.68
CA LEU A 35 27.43 -4.56 -2.84
C LEU A 35 25.96 -4.29 -2.45
N GLY A 36 25.71 -3.05 -2.04
CA GLY A 36 24.46 -2.35 -2.08
C GLY A 36 23.21 -3.07 -1.57
N SER A 37 22.85 -2.86 -0.30
CA SER A 37 21.48 -3.11 0.18
C SER A 37 20.49 -2.34 -0.69
N ALA A 38 19.48 -3.03 -1.24
CA ALA A 38 18.42 -2.37 -1.99
C ALA A 38 17.73 -1.33 -1.10
N LYS A 39 17.49 -0.12 -1.66
CA LYS A 39 16.85 0.96 -0.89
C LYS A 39 15.36 0.71 -0.77
N THR A 40 14.81 0.89 0.44
CA THR A 40 13.37 0.87 0.65
C THR A 40 12.72 2.06 -0.06
N ARG A 41 11.67 1.79 -0.82
CA ARG A 41 10.80 2.78 -1.48
C ARG A 41 9.60 3.05 -0.60
N TYR A 42 9.21 4.31 -0.48
CA TYR A 42 8.06 4.72 0.31
C TYR A 42 6.97 5.25 -0.60
N PHE A 43 5.73 4.81 -0.36
CA PHE A 43 4.58 5.12 -1.17
C PHE A 43 3.51 5.86 -0.37
N LEU A 44 2.85 6.79 -1.02
CA LEU A 44 1.70 7.52 -0.52
C LEU A 44 0.47 7.19 -1.35
N LEU A 45 -0.70 7.30 -0.74
CA LEU A 45 -1.97 7.29 -1.45
C LEU A 45 -2.34 8.71 -1.89
N SER A 46 -3.11 8.80 -2.97
CA SER A 46 -3.57 10.06 -3.56
C SER A 46 -5.04 9.96 -3.94
N PRO A 47 -5.84 11.03 -3.75
CA PRO A 47 -7.23 11.03 -4.16
C PRO A 47 -7.34 11.10 -5.68
N THR A 48 -8.14 10.20 -6.28
CA THR A 48 -8.30 10.04 -7.73
C THR A 48 -9.75 10.14 -8.19
N ALA A 49 -10.73 10.26 -7.28
CA ALA A 49 -12.11 10.46 -7.67
C ALA A 49 -12.26 11.73 -8.51
N THR A 50 -13.07 11.64 -9.56
CA THR A 50 -13.44 12.78 -10.39
C THR A 50 -14.71 13.45 -9.85
N THR A 51 -14.83 14.75 -10.05
CA THR A 51 -16.05 15.48 -9.70
C THR A 51 -17.22 14.94 -10.50
N MET A 52 -18.27 14.48 -9.84
CA MET A 52 -19.48 14.06 -10.53
C MET A 52 -20.25 15.31 -10.95
N ALA A 53 -20.43 15.53 -12.25
CA ALA A 53 -21.21 16.64 -12.75
C ALA A 53 -22.65 16.55 -12.20
N GLY A 54 -23.10 17.57 -11.49
CA GLY A 54 -24.41 17.62 -10.86
C GLY A 54 -24.52 17.23 -9.39
N ALA A 55 -23.40 16.93 -8.73
CA ALA A 55 -23.38 16.55 -7.31
C ALA A 55 -23.41 17.76 -6.33
N THR A 56 -23.71 18.95 -6.79
CA THR A 56 -23.72 20.16 -5.98
C THR A 56 -25.11 20.45 -5.33
N THR A 57 -25.76 19.42 -4.81
CA THR A 57 -26.80 19.73 -3.80
C THR A 57 -26.04 19.80 -2.47
N PRO A 58 -25.97 20.97 -1.80
CA PRO A 58 -25.38 21.03 -0.49
C PRO A 58 -26.09 20.01 0.38
N ALA A 59 -25.35 19.09 0.97
CA ALA A 59 -25.91 18.26 2.03
C ALA A 59 -26.42 19.23 3.10
N ALA A 60 -27.63 19.04 3.57
CA ALA A 60 -28.24 19.92 4.60
C ALA A 60 -27.31 19.98 5.85
N GLU A 61 -26.44 19.00 5.99
CA GLU A 61 -25.47 18.89 7.08
C GLU A 61 -24.19 18.17 6.61
N PRO A 62 -23.00 18.56 7.15
CA PRO A 62 -21.75 17.97 6.74
C PRO A 62 -21.65 16.48 7.14
N VAL A 63 -21.14 15.69 6.23
CA VAL A 63 -20.81 14.28 6.44
C VAL A 63 -19.49 14.17 7.18
N VAL A 64 -19.42 13.28 8.15
CA VAL A 64 -18.21 13.03 8.96
C VAL A 64 -17.75 11.59 8.79
N ILE A 65 -16.54 11.37 8.32
CA ILE A 65 -15.90 10.05 8.44
C ILE A 65 -15.40 9.90 9.87
N ARG A 66 -16.14 9.14 10.68
CA ARG A 66 -15.84 8.94 12.09
C ARG A 66 -14.74 7.89 12.29
N ASN A 67 -14.84 6.77 11.60
CA ASN A 67 -13.93 5.65 11.74
C ASN A 67 -13.53 5.06 10.37
N CYS A 68 -12.32 4.51 10.32
CA CYS A 68 -11.82 3.73 9.20
C CYS A 68 -10.92 2.65 9.79
N GLN A 69 -11.37 1.42 9.75
CA GLN A 69 -10.72 0.31 10.42
C GLN A 69 -10.21 -0.70 9.39
N LEU A 70 -8.95 -1.08 9.54
CA LEU A 70 -8.29 -2.12 8.74
C LEU A 70 -8.05 -3.36 9.59
N PRO A 71 -8.02 -4.56 9.01
CA PRO A 71 -7.46 -5.73 9.68
C PRO A 71 -6.01 -5.47 10.12
N ASP A 72 -5.62 -5.98 11.28
CA ASP A 72 -4.30 -5.73 11.88
C ASP A 72 -3.15 -6.12 10.95
N TYR A 73 -3.30 -7.20 10.17
CA TYR A 73 -2.26 -7.63 9.23
C TYR A 73 -2.01 -6.64 8.08
N LEU A 74 -2.99 -5.76 7.78
CA LEU A 74 -2.87 -4.67 6.79
C LEU A 74 -2.39 -3.37 7.41
N ASN A 75 -2.62 -3.16 8.71
CA ASN A 75 -2.30 -1.90 9.38
C ASN A 75 -0.82 -1.83 9.80
N ARG A 76 0.07 -2.02 8.82
CA ARG A 76 1.53 -2.01 8.95
C ARG A 76 2.15 -1.20 7.82
N THR A 77 3.36 -0.71 8.05
CA THR A 77 4.05 0.11 7.05
C THR A 77 4.58 -0.70 5.88
N GLU A 78 5.02 -1.95 6.10
CA GLU A 78 5.47 -2.81 5.02
C GLU A 78 4.29 -3.20 4.13
N MET A 79 4.47 -3.06 2.82
CA MET A 79 3.47 -3.55 1.88
C MET A 79 3.45 -5.08 1.90
N ILE A 80 2.26 -5.63 1.80
CA ILE A 80 2.07 -7.08 1.73
C ILE A 80 1.30 -7.46 0.48
N MET A 81 1.45 -8.70 0.06
CA MET A 81 0.60 -9.34 -0.95
C MET A 81 0.06 -10.65 -0.41
N ARG A 82 -1.22 -10.92 -0.64
CA ARG A 82 -1.83 -12.21 -0.31
C ARG A 82 -1.43 -13.25 -1.35
N LYS A 83 -1.04 -14.43 -0.89
CA LYS A 83 -0.73 -15.59 -1.72
C LYS A 83 -1.64 -16.75 -1.30
N GLY A 84 -2.58 -17.08 -2.16
CA GLY A 84 -3.63 -18.05 -1.83
C GLY A 84 -4.51 -17.61 -0.65
N GLN A 85 -4.98 -18.56 0.13
CA GLN A 85 -5.96 -18.27 1.20
C GLN A 85 -5.33 -17.86 2.53
N ASN A 86 -4.17 -18.43 2.89
CA ASN A 86 -3.64 -18.37 4.26
C ASN A 86 -2.21 -17.82 4.36
N GLU A 87 -1.63 -17.36 3.26
CA GLU A 87 -0.26 -16.85 3.21
C GLU A 87 -0.25 -15.37 2.82
N VAL A 88 0.60 -14.59 3.47
CA VAL A 88 0.95 -13.22 3.06
C VAL A 88 2.44 -13.13 2.80
N VAL A 89 2.80 -12.42 1.76
CA VAL A 89 4.19 -12.13 1.39
C VAL A 89 4.47 -10.67 1.72
N ILE A 90 5.46 -10.44 2.57
CA ILE A 90 5.92 -9.08 2.91
C ILE A 90 6.86 -8.61 1.79
N ARG A 91 6.73 -7.36 1.40
CA ARG A 91 7.60 -6.72 0.43
C ARG A 91 8.71 -5.97 1.15
N ASP A 92 9.92 -6.53 1.17
CA ASP A 92 11.04 -6.04 1.98
C ASP A 92 11.47 -4.61 1.65
N PHE A 93 11.26 -4.16 0.40
CA PHE A 93 11.73 -2.87 -0.09
C PHE A 93 10.61 -1.90 -0.52
N ASP A 94 9.36 -2.24 -0.26
CA ASP A 94 8.22 -1.38 -0.53
C ASP A 94 7.42 -1.14 0.75
N SER A 95 7.29 0.12 1.15
CA SER A 95 6.61 0.50 2.39
C SER A 95 5.66 1.67 2.16
N TRP A 96 4.60 1.70 2.93
CA TRP A 96 3.78 2.89 3.06
C TRP A 96 4.55 3.96 3.82
N ALA A 97 4.46 5.21 3.39
CA ALA A 97 5.16 6.34 4.04
C ALA A 97 4.57 6.69 5.43
N GLN A 98 3.38 6.20 5.74
CA GLN A 98 2.71 6.35 7.03
C GLN A 98 1.71 5.22 7.26
N ALA A 99 1.15 5.13 8.45
CA ALA A 99 0.17 4.10 8.81
C ALA A 99 -1.00 4.07 7.80
N PRO A 100 -1.30 2.92 7.15
CA PRO A 100 -2.28 2.81 6.08
C PRO A 100 -3.67 3.28 6.49
N GLU A 101 -4.15 2.94 7.66
CA GLU A 101 -5.47 3.35 8.17
C GLU A 101 -5.68 4.87 8.13
N LYS A 102 -4.65 5.62 8.56
CA LYS A 102 -4.71 7.09 8.55
C LYS A 102 -4.71 7.66 7.14
N MET A 103 -3.90 7.07 6.25
CA MET A 103 -3.87 7.47 4.83
C MET A 103 -5.21 7.20 4.16
N ILE A 104 -5.74 5.99 4.30
CA ILE A 104 -6.99 5.56 3.68
C ILE A 104 -8.13 6.47 4.13
N ARG A 105 -8.25 6.75 5.43
CA ARG A 105 -9.26 7.67 5.95
C ARG A 105 -9.14 9.07 5.35
N LEU A 106 -7.93 9.60 5.24
CA LEU A 106 -7.67 10.89 4.61
C LEU A 106 -8.09 10.89 3.14
N ILE A 107 -7.70 9.86 2.38
CA ILE A 107 -7.99 9.78 0.95
C ILE A 107 -9.48 9.55 0.67
N LEU A 108 -10.18 8.75 1.47
CA LEU A 108 -11.64 8.62 1.39
C LEU A 108 -12.32 9.97 1.61
N ARG A 109 -11.88 10.74 2.62
CA ARG A 109 -12.40 12.10 2.85
C ARG A 109 -12.17 13.01 1.66
N GLU A 110 -10.95 13.04 1.12
CA GLU A 110 -10.61 13.86 -0.04
C GLU A 110 -11.38 13.45 -1.30
N ASN A 111 -11.58 12.15 -1.53
CA ASN A 111 -12.39 11.66 -2.64
C ASN A 111 -13.86 12.07 -2.47
N LEU A 112 -14.45 11.91 -1.29
CA LEU A 112 -15.81 12.36 -1.01
C LEU A 112 -15.95 13.88 -1.16
N ALA A 113 -14.95 14.65 -0.70
CA ALA A 113 -14.95 16.11 -0.86
C ALA A 113 -14.92 16.54 -2.34
N ARG A 114 -14.24 15.80 -3.20
CA ARG A 114 -14.25 16.03 -4.66
C ARG A 114 -15.59 15.72 -5.31
N ILE A 115 -16.29 14.72 -4.78
CA ILE A 115 -17.58 14.26 -5.34
C ILE A 115 -18.74 15.13 -4.85
N LEU A 116 -18.79 15.41 -3.54
CA LEU A 116 -19.91 16.04 -2.87
C LEU A 116 -19.74 17.56 -2.65
N GLY A 117 -18.54 18.11 -2.87
CA GLY A 117 -18.10 19.44 -2.46
C GLY A 117 -17.40 19.43 -1.10
N ALA A 118 -16.34 20.22 -0.99
CA ALA A 118 -15.50 20.24 0.21
C ALA A 118 -16.24 20.75 1.46
N GLU A 119 -17.21 21.63 1.28
CA GLU A 119 -18.08 22.18 2.33
C GLU A 119 -19.00 21.14 2.97
N ASN A 120 -19.29 20.06 2.24
CA ASN A 120 -20.18 18.98 2.69
C ASN A 120 -19.44 17.90 3.50
N ILE A 121 -18.13 17.98 3.61
CA ILE A 121 -17.30 16.99 4.34
C ILE A 121 -16.57 17.68 5.50
N ALA A 122 -16.90 17.29 6.71
CA ALA A 122 -16.24 17.83 7.88
C ALA A 122 -14.79 17.35 8.00
N ALA A 123 -13.88 18.28 8.25
CA ALA A 123 -12.51 17.95 8.57
C ALA A 123 -12.40 17.34 9.98
N ASP A 124 -11.40 16.47 10.19
CA ASP A 124 -11.11 15.91 11.51
C ASP A 124 -10.96 17.02 12.57
N LYS A 125 -11.62 16.84 13.73
CA LYS A 125 -11.59 17.78 14.87
C LYS A 125 -12.07 19.19 14.56
N SER A 126 -12.74 19.43 13.43
CA SER A 126 -13.39 20.70 13.15
C SER A 126 -14.63 20.87 14.03
N PRO A 127 -15.13 22.09 14.26
CA PRO A 127 -16.43 22.30 14.93
C PRO A 127 -17.55 21.55 14.22
N GLN A 128 -17.53 21.51 12.88
CA GLN A 128 -18.52 20.81 12.05
C GLN A 128 -18.50 19.29 12.26
N SER A 129 -17.37 18.70 12.64
CA SER A 129 -17.30 17.27 12.94
C SER A 129 -18.04 16.88 14.22
N ARG A 130 -18.37 17.86 15.08
CA ARG A 130 -19.15 17.65 16.30
C ARG A 130 -20.65 17.84 16.09
N SER A 131 -21.05 18.56 15.05
CA SER A 131 -22.44 18.88 14.73
C SER A 131 -22.97 18.11 13.51
N GLY A 132 -22.11 17.34 12.84
CA GLY A 132 -22.54 16.53 11.68
C GLY A 132 -23.53 15.45 12.10
N ASN A 133 -24.70 15.42 11.46
CA ASN A 133 -25.75 14.46 11.74
C ASN A 133 -25.59 13.14 10.92
N LEU A 134 -24.69 13.13 9.95
CA LEU A 134 -24.40 11.94 9.15
C LEU A 134 -22.97 11.48 9.37
N LEU A 135 -22.82 10.34 10.03
CA LEU A 135 -21.52 9.75 10.32
C LEU A 135 -21.30 8.53 9.45
N ILE A 136 -20.07 8.35 8.96
CA ILE A 136 -19.67 7.20 8.17
C ILE A 136 -18.56 6.46 8.90
N ASP A 137 -18.73 5.14 9.04
CA ASP A 137 -17.69 4.22 9.46
C ASP A 137 -17.37 3.27 8.31
N TYR A 138 -16.09 3.11 8.02
CA TYR A 138 -15.59 2.09 7.10
C TYR A 138 -14.89 0.99 7.89
N GLU A 139 -15.34 -0.24 7.71
CA GLU A 139 -14.72 -1.43 8.25
C GLU A 139 -14.24 -2.32 7.10
N PHE A 140 -12.96 -2.25 6.81
CA PHE A 140 -12.35 -3.09 5.79
C PHE A 140 -12.20 -4.52 6.32
N ARG A 141 -12.78 -5.48 5.62
CA ARG A 141 -12.54 -6.90 5.84
C ARG A 141 -11.39 -7.39 4.98
N GLN A 142 -11.19 -6.74 3.83
CA GLN A 142 -10.17 -7.08 2.88
C GLN A 142 -9.77 -5.85 2.05
N LEU A 143 -8.47 -5.67 1.89
CA LEU A 143 -7.86 -4.71 0.94
C LEU A 143 -6.52 -5.32 0.51
N ASP A 144 -6.59 -6.49 -0.12
CA ASP A 144 -5.44 -7.37 -0.34
C ASP A 144 -4.97 -7.32 -1.79
N PRO A 145 -3.79 -6.75 -2.06
CA PRO A 145 -3.11 -7.06 -3.31
C PRO A 145 -2.74 -8.55 -3.31
N THR A 146 -3.03 -9.24 -4.41
CA THR A 146 -2.78 -10.68 -4.54
C THR A 146 -1.61 -10.96 -5.47
N THR A 147 -0.93 -12.09 -5.27
CA THR A 147 0.12 -12.55 -6.19
C THR A 147 -0.42 -12.89 -7.57
N ASP A 148 -1.74 -13.06 -7.72
CA ASP A 148 -2.42 -13.34 -8.99
C ASP A 148 -2.73 -12.06 -9.80
N GLY A 149 -2.30 -10.89 -9.30
CA GLY A 149 -2.42 -9.63 -10.04
C GLY A 149 -3.76 -8.91 -9.86
N LEU A 150 -4.41 -9.10 -8.73
CA LEU A 150 -5.65 -8.42 -8.37
C LEU A 150 -5.48 -7.70 -7.03
N LEU A 151 -6.21 -6.61 -6.84
CA LEU A 151 -6.53 -6.06 -5.52
C LEU A 151 -7.94 -6.52 -5.16
N ALA A 152 -8.06 -7.36 -4.14
CA ALA A 152 -9.35 -7.79 -3.62
C ALA A 152 -9.82 -6.82 -2.53
N VAL A 153 -11.05 -6.31 -2.66
CA VAL A 153 -11.65 -5.33 -1.76
C VAL A 153 -12.94 -5.89 -1.18
N ASN A 154 -13.06 -5.80 0.13
CA ASN A 154 -14.30 -6.04 0.86
C ASN A 154 -14.37 -5.06 2.04
N VAL A 155 -15.36 -4.17 2.04
CA VAL A 155 -15.54 -3.15 3.05
C VAL A 155 -17.00 -2.96 3.39
N ASP A 156 -17.30 -2.89 4.69
CA ASP A 156 -18.61 -2.47 5.18
C ASP A 156 -18.60 -0.95 5.37
N CYS A 157 -19.51 -0.28 4.69
CA CYS A 157 -19.79 1.14 4.85
C CYS A 157 -21.03 1.28 5.73
N ARG A 158 -20.86 1.79 6.94
CA ARG A 158 -21.95 2.04 7.89
C ARG A 158 -22.28 3.51 7.94
N LEU A 159 -23.52 3.83 7.63
CA LEU A 159 -24.07 5.18 7.65
C LEU A 159 -24.93 5.36 8.90
N HIS A 160 -24.63 6.36 9.72
CA HIS A 160 -25.38 6.70 10.92
C HIS A 160 -26.04 8.08 10.75
N ALA A 161 -27.34 8.11 10.55
CA ALA A 161 -28.11 9.35 10.53
C ALA A 161 -28.61 9.68 11.94
N LEU A 162 -27.91 10.58 12.63
CA LEU A 162 -28.17 10.89 14.04
C LEU A 162 -29.54 11.57 14.27
N ALA A 163 -29.99 12.39 13.31
CA ALA A 163 -31.29 13.08 13.40
C ALA A 163 -32.47 12.09 13.39
N THR A 164 -32.40 11.05 12.58
CA THR A 164 -33.45 10.02 12.45
C THR A 164 -33.19 8.79 13.30
N LYS A 165 -32.00 8.70 13.91
CA LYS A 165 -31.51 7.51 14.64
C LYS A 165 -31.57 6.25 13.79
N THR A 166 -31.20 6.38 12.51
CA THR A 166 -31.24 5.29 11.54
C THR A 166 -29.81 4.87 11.20
N ASP A 167 -29.58 3.58 11.18
CA ASP A 167 -28.32 2.96 10.76
C ASP A 167 -28.53 2.14 9.50
N ALA A 168 -27.66 2.29 8.52
CA ALA A 168 -27.61 1.46 7.33
C ALA A 168 -26.21 0.88 7.15
N ILE A 169 -26.12 -0.39 6.76
CA ILE A 169 -24.86 -1.05 6.47
C ILE A 169 -24.90 -1.52 5.02
N HIS A 170 -23.91 -1.08 4.24
CA HIS A 170 -23.71 -1.49 2.86
C HIS A 170 -22.38 -2.21 2.73
N ASN A 171 -22.39 -3.43 2.24
CA ASN A 171 -21.18 -4.17 1.92
C ASN A 171 -20.77 -3.91 0.47
N LEU A 172 -19.54 -3.48 0.26
CA LEU A 172 -18.93 -3.30 -1.05
C LEU A 172 -17.84 -4.36 -1.23
N ALA A 173 -18.02 -5.24 -2.21
CA ALA A 173 -17.07 -6.29 -2.54
C ALA A 173 -16.77 -6.28 -4.04
N PHE A 174 -15.49 -6.08 -4.41
CA PHE A 174 -15.04 -6.05 -5.80
C PHE A 174 -13.55 -6.30 -5.92
N THR A 175 -13.06 -6.43 -7.14
CA THR A 175 -11.63 -6.55 -7.45
C THR A 175 -11.19 -5.46 -8.41
N ILE A 176 -9.90 -5.10 -8.37
CA ILE A 176 -9.24 -4.20 -9.31
C ILE A 176 -8.00 -4.91 -9.86
N PRO A 177 -7.80 -4.98 -11.17
CA PRO A 177 -6.57 -5.51 -11.75
C PRO A 177 -5.36 -4.67 -11.35
N LEU A 178 -4.26 -5.32 -10.97
CA LEU A 178 -2.96 -4.66 -10.81
C LEU A 178 -2.29 -4.54 -12.17
N ALA A 179 -1.73 -3.37 -12.50
CA ALA A 179 -0.96 -3.18 -13.74
C ALA A 179 0.35 -3.99 -13.71
N GLY A 180 0.90 -4.19 -12.54
CA GLY A 180 2.08 -4.99 -12.24
C GLY A 180 2.07 -5.42 -10.77
N LYS A 181 3.23 -5.81 -10.24
CA LYS A 181 3.34 -6.33 -8.87
C LYS A 181 4.27 -5.48 -7.99
N ASP A 182 4.67 -4.30 -8.44
CA ASP A 182 5.50 -3.44 -7.63
C ASP A 182 4.69 -2.55 -6.69
N GLY A 183 5.36 -1.83 -5.78
CA GLY A 183 4.68 -0.99 -4.80
C GLY A 183 3.89 0.16 -5.44
N ALA A 184 4.31 0.66 -6.61
CA ALA A 184 3.59 1.72 -7.33
C ALA A 184 2.28 1.21 -7.94
N ASP A 185 2.29 -0.02 -8.49
CA ASP A 185 1.09 -0.66 -9.04
C ASP A 185 0.07 -0.91 -7.93
N ILE A 186 0.55 -1.39 -6.77
CA ILE A 186 -0.29 -1.60 -5.58
C ILE A 186 -0.91 -0.28 -5.12
N ALA A 187 -0.11 0.78 -4.97
CA ALA A 187 -0.59 2.09 -4.54
C ALA A 187 -1.62 2.66 -5.52
N THR A 188 -1.40 2.49 -6.83
CA THR A 188 -2.33 2.92 -7.87
C THR A 188 -3.66 2.17 -7.78
N ALA A 189 -3.65 0.86 -7.61
CA ALA A 189 -4.87 0.06 -7.46
C ALA A 189 -5.64 0.43 -6.18
N VAL A 190 -4.93 0.67 -5.07
CA VAL A 190 -5.56 1.14 -3.82
C VAL A 190 -6.20 2.51 -4.02
N ASN A 191 -5.55 3.46 -4.72
CA ASN A 191 -6.15 4.76 -5.04
C ASN A 191 -7.46 4.60 -5.82
N GLN A 192 -7.48 3.72 -6.85
CA GLN A 192 -8.69 3.42 -7.64
C GLN A 192 -9.79 2.79 -6.77
N ALA A 193 -9.42 1.87 -5.86
CA ALA A 193 -10.38 1.27 -4.93
C ALA A 193 -11.03 2.32 -4.03
N LEU A 194 -10.23 3.21 -3.44
CA LEU A 194 -10.73 4.26 -2.55
C LEU A 194 -11.60 5.28 -3.29
N ALA A 195 -11.28 5.61 -4.54
CA ALA A 195 -12.14 6.44 -5.38
C ALA A 195 -13.49 5.77 -5.60
N ARG A 196 -13.51 4.49 -6.01
CA ARG A 196 -14.75 3.73 -6.21
C ARG A 196 -15.57 3.60 -4.93
N ILE A 197 -14.96 3.33 -3.78
CA ILE A 197 -15.65 3.30 -2.49
C ILE A 197 -16.32 4.64 -2.19
N ALA A 198 -15.63 5.76 -2.44
CA ALA A 198 -16.18 7.09 -2.24
C ALA A 198 -17.34 7.39 -3.20
N GLU A 199 -17.27 6.99 -4.47
CA GLU A 199 -18.33 7.12 -5.45
C GLU A 199 -19.59 6.34 -5.03
N GLU A 200 -19.43 5.07 -4.66
CA GLU A 200 -20.53 4.24 -4.15
C GLU A 200 -21.13 4.83 -2.86
N THR A 201 -20.31 5.30 -1.94
CA THR A 201 -20.77 5.97 -0.72
C THR A 201 -21.57 7.24 -1.07
N ALA A 202 -21.08 8.07 -1.99
CA ALA A 202 -21.79 9.28 -2.40
C ALA A 202 -23.15 8.99 -3.05
N MET A 203 -23.32 7.85 -3.73
CA MET A 203 -24.61 7.41 -4.26
C MET A 203 -25.59 7.01 -3.16
N MET A 204 -25.10 6.43 -2.06
CA MET A 204 -25.93 6.05 -0.90
C MET A 204 -26.41 7.25 -0.09
N LEU A 205 -25.77 8.42 -0.25
CA LEU A 205 -26.11 9.67 0.45
C LEU A 205 -27.13 10.53 -0.29
N LYS A 206 -27.56 10.13 -1.47
CA LYS A 206 -28.59 10.81 -2.27
C LYS A 206 -30.00 10.34 -1.93
#